data_56565af67c60b31841deea0b62f0c88a
#
_entry.id   56565af67c60b31841deea0b62f0c88a
#
_cell.length_a   1.000
_cell.length_b   1.000
_cell.length_c   1.000
_cell.angle_alpha   90.00
_cell.angle_beta   90.00
_cell.angle_gamma   90.00
#
_symmetry.space_group_name_H-M   'P 1'
#
loop_
_entity.id
_entity.type
_entity.pdbx_description
1 polymer ?
#
loop_
_entity_poly.entity_id
_entity_poly.type
_entity_poly.pdbx_seq_one_letter_code
_entity_poly.pdbx_strand_id
1 'polypeptide(L)'
;MRRLRRLLGTPGGRRLTGVLDIVQRLGGPPARPDPAPAFLIVDATGDPRRRAAYRALRRRAFVEDQGLFTGDDADDYDDDPRTRVLAAVGADGTVLGGVRIHPEQGGGEIGWWRGSRLVCGHDRAGPPRGRIGAALVRAACAVALDLGALRFDAHVQERQVSFFARLGWEPIRTLECAGGPHRLMRWPVGRFEALAEATKQPLGGLVGALLAHDRWRGDDGVPVPGSDLIAATDAITPSMVERDPEWAGWCGMLVTAHDLAAMGADPVGALDALGAADAAHATRIIAGLRAGSDAFELPILGGHSQLGVPAALSVTGLGRAAQPVPSGGGRPGDDLTLTADLAGGWRPGYRGRQWDSTSWRTRDELRPMLTSVRDCRPRAAKDVSMAGIVGTAGMLAEASGCGADLDVAAIPRPRDAGFADWLTCFPGFAVLTADAPSAPAPRAGAAVTARCGRLTGDRGVRLHWPDGDVTTALSTGAVTGLGPALDERTR
;
A
#
# COMPACT_ATOMS: atom_id res chain seq x y z
N MET A 1 -35.70 11.12 16.36
CA MET A 1 -35.61 11.22 14.89
C MET A 1 -35.45 12.65 14.35
N ARG A 2 -34.85 13.63 15.02
CA ARG A 2 -34.63 15.00 14.52
C ARG A 2 -33.17 15.49 14.55
N ARG A 3 -32.17 14.63 14.81
CA ARG A 3 -30.72 14.98 14.83
C ARG A 3 -29.86 14.36 13.74
N LEU A 4 -30.41 13.53 12.84
CA LEU A 4 -29.64 12.84 11.75
C LEU A 4 -29.73 13.54 10.38
N ARG A 5 -30.43 14.67 10.24
CA ARG A 5 -30.62 15.34 8.94
C ARG A 5 -29.66 16.49 8.63
N ARG A 6 -28.58 16.68 9.42
CA ARG A 6 -27.59 17.76 9.17
C ARG A 6 -26.22 17.33 8.68
N LEU A 7 -26.03 16.05 8.33
CA LEU A 7 -24.72 15.55 7.85
C LEU A 7 -24.72 15.06 6.39
N LEU A 8 -25.83 15.19 5.66
CA LEU A 8 -25.86 14.89 4.23
C LEU A 8 -26.07 16.19 3.43
N GLY A 9 -25.01 16.92 3.24
CA GLY A 9 -24.93 18.02 2.27
C GLY A 9 -24.90 17.45 0.85
N THR A 10 -25.72 18.06 -0.02
CA THR A 10 -25.96 17.82 -1.45
C THR A 10 -24.70 17.53 -2.31
N PRO A 11 -24.84 16.72 -3.39
CA PRO A 11 -23.76 16.35 -4.27
C PRO A 11 -23.44 17.48 -5.26
N GLY A 12 -22.44 18.30 -4.93
CA GLY A 12 -21.81 19.25 -5.84
C GLY A 12 -20.40 18.77 -6.12
N GLY A 13 -20.21 18.01 -7.21
CA GLY A 13 -18.92 17.50 -7.63
C GLY A 13 -17.93 18.62 -7.92
N ARG A 14 -16.95 18.84 -7.04
CA ARG A 14 -15.70 19.50 -7.36
C ARG A 14 -14.60 18.43 -7.44
N ARG A 15 -14.06 18.27 -8.63
CA ARG A 15 -12.86 17.47 -8.87
C ARG A 15 -11.73 18.05 -8.03
N LEU A 16 -11.11 17.23 -7.20
CA LEU A 16 -9.86 17.55 -6.52
C LEU A 16 -8.76 17.63 -7.59
N THR A 17 -8.42 18.83 -8.00
CA THR A 17 -7.31 19.09 -8.90
C THR A 17 -6.21 19.75 -8.08
N GLY A 18 -5.17 18.95 -7.72
CA GLY A 18 -3.89 19.46 -7.25
C GLY A 18 -3.57 19.16 -5.78
N VAL A 19 -2.30 18.91 -5.55
CA VAL A 19 -1.63 18.67 -4.25
C VAL A 19 -1.94 19.73 -3.18
N LEU A 20 -2.36 20.94 -3.59
CA LEU A 20 -2.72 22.05 -2.70
C LEU A 20 -3.96 21.82 -1.83
N ASP A 21 -4.92 21.00 -2.26
CA ASP A 21 -6.16 20.76 -1.51
C ASP A 21 -5.97 19.79 -0.32
N ILE A 22 -4.96 18.92 -0.37
CA ILE A 22 -4.66 17.95 0.69
C ILE A 22 -3.96 18.61 1.87
N VAL A 23 -3.10 19.59 1.61
CA VAL A 23 -2.36 20.34 2.66
C VAL A 23 -3.28 21.23 3.51
N GLN A 24 -4.41 21.68 2.96
CA GLN A 24 -5.40 22.49 3.71
C GLN A 24 -6.27 21.68 4.68
N ARG A 25 -6.41 20.35 4.52
CA ARG A 25 -7.29 19.52 5.35
C ARG A 25 -6.64 18.92 6.59
N LEU A 26 -5.32 19.02 6.72
CA LEU A 26 -4.56 18.54 7.90
C LEU A 26 -4.31 19.61 8.96
N GLY A 27 -4.93 20.78 8.84
CA GLY A 27 -4.81 21.88 9.82
C GLY A 27 -6.02 21.97 10.74
N GLY A 28 -5.77 22.15 12.03
CA GLY A 28 -6.74 22.42 13.11
C GLY A 28 -7.67 23.62 12.85
N PRO A 29 -8.47 24.10 13.85
CA PRO A 29 -9.55 25.08 13.68
C PRO A 29 -9.08 26.32 12.92
N PRO A 30 -9.95 26.96 12.12
CA PRO A 30 -9.55 28.01 11.18
C PRO A 30 -8.87 29.16 11.91
N ALA A 31 -7.56 29.23 11.77
CA ALA A 31 -6.81 30.45 12.06
C ALA A 31 -7.29 31.55 11.10
N ARG A 32 -7.26 32.80 11.54
CA ARG A 32 -7.53 34.00 10.71
C ARG A 32 -6.92 33.81 9.33
N PRO A 33 -7.59 34.24 8.24
CA PRO A 33 -7.01 34.12 6.90
C PRO A 33 -5.64 34.75 6.90
N ASP A 34 -4.62 33.92 6.77
CA ASP A 34 -3.24 34.35 6.64
C ASP A 34 -3.14 35.20 5.35
N PRO A 35 -2.47 36.35 5.34
CA PRO A 35 -2.28 37.15 4.12
C PRO A 35 -1.75 36.23 3.03
N ALA A 36 -2.20 36.40 1.79
CA ALA A 36 -1.80 35.59 0.64
C ALA A 36 -0.32 35.22 0.72
N PRO A 37 0.08 33.95 0.52
CA PRO A 37 1.46 33.55 0.68
C PRO A 37 2.33 34.44 -0.24
N ALA A 38 3.34 35.07 0.31
CA ALA A 38 4.26 35.94 -0.44
C ALA A 38 5.16 35.14 -1.42
N PHE A 39 4.93 33.83 -1.53
CA PHE A 39 5.62 32.89 -2.42
C PHE A 39 4.74 31.66 -2.74
N LEU A 40 5.09 30.98 -3.83
CA LEU A 40 4.52 29.70 -4.26
C LEU A 40 5.61 28.63 -4.24
N ILE A 41 5.25 27.38 -3.93
CA ILE A 41 6.12 26.23 -4.18
C ILE A 41 5.76 25.67 -5.55
N VAL A 42 6.77 25.54 -6.41
CA VAL A 42 6.63 25.03 -7.76
C VAL A 42 7.59 23.88 -8.01
N ASP A 43 7.21 22.96 -8.89
CA ASP A 43 8.14 21.99 -9.46
C ASP A 43 9.05 22.72 -10.47
N ALA A 44 10.33 22.76 -10.15
CA ALA A 44 11.38 23.39 -10.97
C ALA A 44 12.20 22.35 -11.75
N THR A 45 11.84 21.07 -11.72
CA THR A 45 12.60 19.96 -12.32
C THR A 45 12.83 20.19 -13.82
N GLY A 46 11.81 20.58 -14.56
CA GLY A 46 11.86 20.86 -16.00
C GLY A 46 12.18 22.33 -16.37
N ASP A 47 12.46 23.20 -15.39
CA ASP A 47 12.72 24.63 -15.64
C ASP A 47 14.21 24.96 -15.45
N PRO A 48 14.98 25.13 -16.55
CA PRO A 48 16.42 25.38 -16.47
C PRO A 48 16.76 26.70 -15.74
N ARG A 49 15.92 27.72 -15.86
CA ARG A 49 16.16 29.03 -15.21
C ARG A 49 16.01 28.93 -13.71
N ARG A 50 14.93 28.28 -13.23
CA ARG A 50 14.71 28.09 -11.81
C ARG A 50 15.72 27.13 -11.20
N ARG A 51 16.12 26.09 -11.93
CA ARG A 51 17.21 25.17 -11.50
C ARG A 51 18.53 25.91 -11.35
N ALA A 52 18.90 26.77 -12.31
CA ALA A 52 20.12 27.56 -12.23
C ALA A 52 20.09 28.55 -11.03
N ALA A 53 18.96 29.23 -10.81
CA ALA A 53 18.80 30.12 -9.65
C ALA A 53 18.88 29.36 -8.32
N TYR A 54 18.27 28.15 -8.24
CA TYR A 54 18.39 27.27 -7.07
C TYR A 54 19.83 26.80 -6.84
N ARG A 55 20.57 26.41 -7.90
CA ARG A 55 21.99 26.03 -7.81
C ARG A 55 22.85 27.23 -7.32
N ALA A 56 22.56 28.43 -7.76
CA ALA A 56 23.25 29.62 -7.27
C ALA A 56 23.00 29.83 -5.76
N LEU A 57 21.76 29.64 -5.27
CA LEU A 57 21.47 29.72 -3.84
C LEU A 57 22.20 28.63 -3.04
N ARG A 58 22.29 27.40 -3.58
CA ARG A 58 23.03 26.27 -2.97
C ARG A 58 24.50 26.59 -2.83
N ARG A 59 25.13 27.02 -3.95
CA ARG A 59 26.53 27.40 -3.97
C ARG A 59 26.83 28.46 -2.92
N ARG A 60 26.05 29.53 -2.89
CA ARG A 60 26.22 30.58 -1.89
C ARG A 60 26.11 30.04 -0.47
N ALA A 61 25.08 29.27 -0.18
CA ALA A 61 24.83 28.81 1.18
C ALA A 61 25.80 27.70 1.64
N PHE A 62 26.14 26.74 0.78
CA PHE A 62 26.89 25.55 1.18
C PHE A 62 28.38 25.65 0.91
N VAL A 63 28.80 26.41 -0.11
CA VAL A 63 30.21 26.59 -0.44
C VAL A 63 30.71 27.91 0.19
N GLU A 64 30.08 29.04 -0.11
CA GLU A 64 30.59 30.40 0.26
C GLU A 64 30.31 30.70 1.73
N ASP A 65 29.05 30.54 2.22
CA ASP A 65 28.66 30.96 3.58
C ASP A 65 29.07 29.94 4.65
N GLN A 66 28.95 28.61 4.33
CA GLN A 66 29.13 27.53 5.31
C GLN A 66 30.43 26.74 5.13
N GLY A 67 31.07 26.79 3.97
CA GLY A 67 32.31 26.05 3.69
C GLY A 67 32.16 24.54 3.76
N LEU A 68 30.94 24.01 3.55
CA LEU A 68 30.67 22.57 3.61
C LEU A 68 31.23 21.80 2.40
N PHE A 69 31.38 22.48 1.27
CA PHE A 69 31.90 21.91 0.03
C PHE A 69 32.97 22.84 -0.53
N THR A 70 33.98 22.23 -1.20
CA THR A 70 35.03 22.97 -1.89
C THR A 70 34.69 23.07 -3.38
N GLY A 71 34.60 24.30 -3.91
CA GLY A 71 34.34 24.55 -5.33
C GLY A 71 32.86 24.46 -5.71
N ASP A 72 32.21 23.32 -5.59
CA ASP A 72 30.79 23.11 -5.91
C ASP A 72 30.13 22.11 -4.93
N ASP A 73 28.82 22.17 -4.81
CA ASP A 73 28.00 21.23 -4.04
C ASP A 73 27.23 20.23 -4.91
N ALA A 74 27.51 20.19 -6.22
CA ALA A 74 26.91 19.26 -7.16
C ALA A 74 27.35 17.82 -6.86
N ASP A 75 26.45 16.87 -7.13
CA ASP A 75 26.68 15.43 -7.02
C ASP A 75 25.86 14.69 -8.10
N ASP A 76 26.07 13.36 -8.22
CA ASP A 76 25.45 12.51 -9.23
C ASP A 76 23.90 12.58 -9.21
N TYR A 77 23.31 12.92 -8.08
CA TYR A 77 21.84 13.08 -7.98
C TYR A 77 21.32 14.33 -8.73
N ASP A 78 22.16 15.32 -9.03
CA ASP A 78 21.72 16.47 -9.79
C ASP A 78 21.42 16.13 -11.26
N ASP A 79 21.98 15.03 -11.77
CA ASP A 79 21.80 14.55 -13.14
C ASP A 79 20.93 13.27 -13.23
N ASP A 80 20.50 12.69 -12.10
CA ASP A 80 19.55 11.57 -12.10
C ASP A 80 18.16 12.05 -12.60
N PRO A 81 17.63 11.45 -13.70
CA PRO A 81 16.34 11.86 -14.29
C PRO A 81 15.14 11.66 -13.34
N ARG A 82 15.27 10.86 -12.30
CA ARG A 82 14.24 10.65 -11.28
C ARG A 82 14.23 11.77 -10.23
N THR A 83 15.31 12.53 -10.12
CA THR A 83 15.42 13.63 -9.17
C THR A 83 14.37 14.71 -9.44
N ARG A 84 13.77 15.21 -8.37
CA ARG A 84 12.82 16.33 -8.38
C ARG A 84 13.41 17.52 -7.64
N VAL A 85 13.19 18.71 -8.19
CA VAL A 85 13.57 19.97 -7.58
C VAL A 85 12.34 20.81 -7.32
N LEU A 86 12.13 21.18 -6.06
CA LEU A 86 11.09 22.15 -5.70
C LEU A 86 11.71 23.50 -5.39
N ALA A 87 11.08 24.57 -5.86
CA ALA A 87 11.51 25.93 -5.61
C ALA A 87 10.39 26.77 -4.99
N ALA A 88 10.74 27.59 -4.01
CA ALA A 88 9.88 28.66 -3.51
C ALA A 88 10.11 29.89 -4.37
N VAL A 89 9.06 30.42 -5.01
CA VAL A 89 9.14 31.52 -5.97
C VAL A 89 8.31 32.68 -5.48
N GLY A 90 8.91 33.86 -5.35
CA GLY A 90 8.26 35.13 -4.98
C GLY A 90 7.32 35.62 -6.08
N ALA A 91 6.52 36.64 -5.74
CA ALA A 91 5.58 37.27 -6.67
C ALA A 91 6.27 37.91 -7.90
N ASP A 92 7.52 38.29 -7.77
CA ASP A 92 8.38 38.85 -8.83
C ASP A 92 9.08 37.77 -9.68
N GLY A 93 8.84 36.49 -9.40
CA GLY A 93 9.48 35.38 -10.07
C GLY A 93 10.85 34.96 -9.50
N THR A 94 11.35 35.66 -8.47
CA THR A 94 12.64 35.36 -7.82
C THR A 94 12.56 34.03 -7.07
N VAL A 95 13.59 33.17 -7.20
CA VAL A 95 13.74 31.95 -6.43
C VAL A 95 14.24 32.27 -5.03
N LEU A 96 13.39 32.06 -4.02
CA LEU A 96 13.66 32.37 -2.61
C LEU A 96 14.26 31.22 -1.83
N GLY A 97 14.18 30.00 -2.38
CA GLY A 97 14.71 28.78 -1.78
C GLY A 97 14.37 27.56 -2.60
N GLY A 98 14.88 26.40 -2.20
CA GLY A 98 14.57 25.14 -2.87
C GLY A 98 15.01 23.93 -2.07
N VAL A 99 14.56 22.76 -2.54
CA VAL A 99 14.90 21.45 -2.00
C VAL A 99 14.96 20.44 -3.14
N ARG A 100 15.86 19.46 -3.04
CA ARG A 100 16.01 18.35 -3.96
C ARG A 100 15.51 17.07 -3.30
N ILE A 101 14.76 16.25 -4.08
CA ILE A 101 14.25 14.94 -3.72
C ILE A 101 14.80 13.96 -4.74
N HIS A 102 15.44 12.90 -4.29
CA HIS A 102 16.05 11.90 -5.18
C HIS A 102 15.91 10.48 -4.59
N PRO A 103 15.95 9.43 -5.45
CA PRO A 103 16.05 8.07 -4.96
C PRO A 103 17.41 7.85 -4.29
N GLU A 104 17.45 7.00 -3.26
CA GLU A 104 18.72 6.59 -2.65
C GLU A 104 19.43 5.57 -3.55
N GLN A 105 20.75 5.58 -3.58
CA GLN A 105 21.54 4.58 -4.32
C GLN A 105 21.22 3.17 -3.79
N GLY A 106 20.92 2.25 -4.72
CA GLY A 106 20.51 0.88 -4.37
C GLY A 106 19.14 0.74 -3.70
N GLY A 107 18.45 1.84 -3.41
CA GLY A 107 17.16 1.83 -2.70
C GLY A 107 16.00 2.47 -3.46
N GLY A 108 16.28 3.24 -4.51
CA GLY A 108 15.22 3.98 -5.22
C GLY A 108 14.16 3.11 -5.86
N GLU A 109 14.51 1.91 -6.26
CA GLU A 109 13.56 0.96 -6.84
C GLU A 109 12.67 0.26 -5.80
N ILE A 110 13.05 0.27 -4.53
CA ILE A 110 12.27 -0.27 -3.41
C ILE A 110 11.60 0.83 -2.59
N GLY A 111 11.47 2.03 -3.14
CA GLY A 111 10.76 3.14 -2.51
C GLY A 111 11.56 3.89 -1.44
N TRP A 112 12.89 3.79 -1.44
CA TRP A 112 13.75 4.56 -0.54
C TRP A 112 14.20 5.87 -1.21
N TRP A 113 13.71 6.98 -0.69
CA TRP A 113 13.96 8.33 -1.19
C TRP A 113 14.65 9.20 -0.15
N ARG A 114 15.35 10.23 -0.61
CA ARG A 114 16.02 11.20 0.24
C ARG A 114 15.70 12.64 -0.17
N GLY A 115 15.44 13.50 0.84
CA GLY A 115 15.45 14.94 0.71
C GLY A 115 16.84 15.51 0.97
N SER A 116 17.31 16.43 0.12
CA SER A 116 18.63 17.00 0.24
C SER A 116 18.68 18.44 -0.24
N ARG A 117 19.79 19.12 0.05
CA ARG A 117 20.08 20.48 -0.46
C ARG A 117 18.97 21.52 -0.17
N LEU A 118 18.28 21.40 1.01
CA LEU A 118 17.33 22.45 1.43
C LEU A 118 18.07 23.75 1.69
N VAL A 119 17.68 24.81 0.98
CA VAL A 119 18.28 26.15 1.11
C VAL A 119 17.20 27.22 1.03
N CYS A 120 17.38 28.29 1.81
CA CYS A 120 16.56 29.49 1.73
C CYS A 120 17.48 30.73 1.60
N GLY A 121 17.17 31.57 0.63
CA GLY A 121 17.91 32.83 0.38
C GLY A 121 17.85 33.85 1.53
N HIS A 122 18.71 34.83 1.48
CA HIS A 122 18.75 35.96 2.41
C HIS A 122 18.04 37.16 1.77
N ASP A 123 16.74 37.26 1.94
CA ASP A 123 16.05 38.50 1.65
C ASP A 123 15.57 39.12 2.98
N ARG A 124 16.04 40.34 3.29
CA ARG A 124 15.62 41.07 4.49
C ARG A 124 14.19 41.62 4.38
N ALA A 125 13.68 41.77 3.16
CA ALA A 125 12.34 42.28 2.86
C ALA A 125 11.32 41.17 2.57
N GLY A 126 11.77 39.92 2.41
CA GLY A 126 10.94 38.77 2.07
C GLY A 126 10.36 38.01 3.26
N PRO A 127 9.59 36.96 3.00
CA PRO A 127 9.03 36.15 4.05
C PRO A 127 10.12 35.46 4.90
N PRO A 128 9.87 35.20 6.21
CA PRO A 128 10.84 34.59 7.09
C PRO A 128 11.35 33.25 6.53
N ARG A 129 12.67 33.00 6.58
CA ARG A 129 13.31 31.78 6.10
C ARG A 129 12.69 30.51 6.64
N GLY A 130 12.33 30.49 7.92
CA GLY A 130 11.68 29.34 8.53
C GLY A 130 10.32 29.01 7.92
N ARG A 131 9.57 30.01 7.41
CA ARG A 131 8.31 29.80 6.71
C ARG A 131 8.52 29.18 5.32
N ILE A 132 9.51 29.67 4.56
CA ILE A 132 9.89 29.12 3.26
C ILE A 132 10.40 27.69 3.42
N GLY A 133 11.33 27.47 4.36
CA GLY A 133 11.89 26.14 4.62
C GLY A 133 10.82 25.11 5.04
N ALA A 134 9.89 25.50 5.92
CA ALA A 134 8.79 24.63 6.33
C ALA A 134 7.85 24.27 5.17
N ALA A 135 7.54 25.23 4.28
CA ALA A 135 6.73 24.97 3.10
C ALA A 135 7.44 24.02 2.12
N LEU A 136 8.73 24.23 1.88
CA LEU A 136 9.54 23.35 1.02
C LEU A 136 9.62 21.93 1.59
N VAL A 137 9.84 21.74 2.90
CA VAL A 137 9.91 20.41 3.53
C VAL A 137 8.56 19.70 3.42
N ARG A 138 7.44 20.38 3.70
CA ARG A 138 6.10 19.78 3.56
C ARG A 138 5.79 19.39 2.12
N ALA A 139 6.13 20.26 1.16
CA ALA A 139 5.95 19.97 -0.26
C ALA A 139 6.84 18.78 -0.69
N ALA A 140 8.07 18.71 -0.17
CA ALA A 140 8.96 17.57 -0.43
C ALA A 140 8.38 16.24 0.10
N CYS A 141 7.79 16.23 1.30
CA CYS A 141 7.10 15.06 1.85
C CYS A 141 5.92 14.63 0.95
N ALA A 142 5.10 15.58 0.49
CA ALA A 142 3.97 15.29 -0.40
C ALA A 142 4.45 14.71 -1.75
N VAL A 143 5.47 15.33 -2.37
CA VAL A 143 6.05 14.82 -3.62
C VAL A 143 6.69 13.45 -3.44
N ALA A 144 7.39 13.20 -2.32
CA ALA A 144 7.94 11.88 -2.02
C ALA A 144 6.84 10.80 -1.94
N LEU A 145 5.69 11.11 -1.32
CA LEU A 145 4.53 10.20 -1.30
C LEU A 145 4.01 9.91 -2.71
N ASP A 146 3.88 10.94 -3.55
CA ASP A 146 3.40 10.80 -4.93
C ASP A 146 4.38 9.98 -5.79
N LEU A 147 5.68 10.09 -5.50
CA LEU A 147 6.74 9.28 -6.13
C LEU A 147 6.81 7.83 -5.60
N GLY A 148 5.94 7.45 -4.68
CA GLY A 148 5.93 6.10 -4.12
C GLY A 148 6.97 5.88 -3.02
N ALA A 149 7.38 6.91 -2.28
CA ALA A 149 8.26 6.69 -1.14
C ALA A 149 7.60 5.79 -0.09
N LEU A 150 8.36 4.81 0.37
CA LEU A 150 8.08 3.95 1.52
C LEU A 150 9.01 4.28 2.68
N ARG A 151 10.14 4.90 2.38
CA ARG A 151 11.11 5.45 3.31
C ARG A 151 11.60 6.79 2.76
N PHE A 152 11.49 7.83 3.59
CA PHE A 152 11.93 9.17 3.22
C PHE A 152 12.85 9.74 4.28
N ASP A 153 14.13 9.84 3.95
CA ASP A 153 15.22 10.23 4.83
C ASP A 153 15.81 11.59 4.43
N ALA A 154 16.50 12.24 5.37
CA ALA A 154 17.34 13.40 5.11
C ALA A 154 18.55 13.42 6.05
N HIS A 155 19.72 13.83 5.54
CA HIS A 155 20.87 14.19 6.38
C HIS A 155 20.74 15.65 6.78
N VAL A 156 20.45 15.89 8.05
CA VAL A 156 20.13 17.20 8.60
C VAL A 156 21.28 17.65 9.48
N GLN A 157 21.81 18.86 9.23
CA GLN A 157 22.84 19.47 10.10
C GLN A 157 22.32 19.55 11.53
N GLU A 158 23.15 19.27 12.53
CA GLU A 158 22.75 19.16 13.94
C GLU A 158 21.98 20.41 14.42
N ARG A 159 22.39 21.60 13.99
CA ARG A 159 21.70 22.89 14.31
C ARG A 159 20.27 23.01 13.75
N GLN A 160 19.89 22.15 12.80
CA GLN A 160 18.55 22.18 12.15
C GLN A 160 17.64 21.04 12.64
N VAL A 161 18.14 20.12 13.47
CA VAL A 161 17.35 18.96 13.94
C VAL A 161 16.04 19.39 14.62
N SER A 162 16.07 20.41 15.48
CA SER A 162 14.85 20.92 16.13
C SER A 162 13.83 21.51 15.15
N PHE A 163 14.28 22.09 14.02
CA PHE A 163 13.39 22.59 12.98
C PHE A 163 12.67 21.43 12.26
N PHE A 164 13.38 20.37 11.88
CA PHE A 164 12.79 19.18 11.25
C PHE A 164 11.89 18.42 12.23
N ALA A 165 12.27 18.28 13.50
CA ALA A 165 11.45 17.65 14.52
C ALA A 165 10.07 18.33 14.66
N ARG A 166 10.02 19.68 14.64
CA ARG A 166 8.75 20.43 14.63
C ARG A 166 7.89 20.21 13.37
N LEU A 167 8.47 19.67 12.30
CA LEU A 167 7.76 19.29 11.07
C LEU A 167 7.40 17.79 11.02
N GLY A 168 7.57 17.06 12.15
CA GLY A 168 7.20 15.66 12.27
C GLY A 168 8.28 14.68 11.81
N TRP A 169 9.54 15.14 11.63
CA TRP A 169 10.66 14.25 11.32
C TRP A 169 11.28 13.69 12.61
N GLU A 170 11.65 12.43 12.55
CA GLU A 170 12.23 11.67 13.68
C GLU A 170 13.75 11.55 13.54
N PRO A 171 14.55 11.83 14.60
CA PRO A 171 15.98 11.61 14.57
C PRO A 171 16.30 10.11 14.72
N ILE A 172 17.07 9.55 13.79
CA ILE A 172 17.41 8.11 13.76
C ILE A 172 18.80 7.86 14.36
N ARG A 173 19.85 8.46 13.77
CA ARG A 173 21.24 8.32 14.24
C ARG A 173 22.09 9.51 13.84
N THR A 174 23.18 9.70 14.56
CA THR A 174 24.22 10.69 14.20
C THR A 174 25.10 10.12 13.09
N LEU A 175 25.58 10.99 12.22
CA LEU A 175 26.52 10.66 11.15
C LEU A 175 27.39 11.87 10.81
N GLU A 176 28.56 11.62 10.25
CA GLU A 176 29.40 12.67 9.65
C GLU A 176 29.06 12.81 8.17
N CYS A 177 28.81 14.02 7.72
CA CYS A 177 28.49 14.32 6.32
C CYS A 177 29.06 15.72 5.96
N ALA A 178 29.64 15.85 4.77
CA ALA A 178 30.21 17.12 4.28
C ALA A 178 31.14 17.80 5.34
N GLY A 179 31.96 17.00 6.06
CA GLY A 179 32.92 17.51 7.03
C GLY A 179 32.34 18.02 8.36
N GLY A 180 31.11 17.65 8.69
CA GLY A 180 30.50 18.07 9.96
C GLY A 180 29.39 17.15 10.48
N PRO A 181 28.99 17.33 11.76
CA PRO A 181 28.00 16.47 12.39
C PRO A 181 26.61 16.72 11.79
N HIS A 182 25.98 15.61 11.39
CA HIS A 182 24.63 15.56 10.87
C HIS A 182 23.82 14.51 11.64
N ARG A 183 22.51 14.61 11.49
CA ARG A 183 21.55 13.63 11.98
C ARG A 183 20.83 13.02 10.79
N LEU A 184 20.82 11.68 10.69
CA LEU A 184 19.83 11.03 9.83
C LEU A 184 18.46 11.27 10.44
N MET A 185 17.61 11.95 9.73
CA MET A 185 16.21 12.14 10.11
C MET A 185 15.31 11.45 9.12
N ARG A 186 14.22 10.89 9.61
CA ARG A 186 13.22 10.16 8.83
C ARG A 186 11.85 10.81 8.98
N TRP A 187 11.18 10.99 7.86
CA TRP A 187 9.78 11.37 7.88
C TRP A 187 8.91 10.10 7.89
N PRO A 188 7.95 9.97 8.83
CA PRO A 188 7.10 8.79 8.93
C PRO A 188 6.16 8.71 7.71
N VAL A 189 6.27 7.62 6.96
CA VAL A 189 5.42 7.34 5.80
C VAL A 189 4.29 6.41 6.23
N GLY A 190 3.11 6.97 6.53
CA GLY A 190 1.94 6.24 7.03
C GLY A 190 1.08 5.56 5.96
N ARG A 191 1.63 5.20 4.79
CA ARG A 191 0.87 4.67 3.64
C ARG A 191 0.13 3.37 3.97
N PHE A 192 0.78 2.44 4.65
CA PHE A 192 0.20 1.13 4.98
C PHE A 192 -0.84 1.24 6.10
N GLU A 193 -0.59 2.06 7.11
CA GLU A 193 -1.56 2.32 8.17
C GLU A 193 -2.83 2.96 7.61
N ALA A 194 -2.69 3.99 6.78
CA ALA A 194 -3.82 4.64 6.13
C ALA A 194 -4.63 3.67 5.24
N LEU A 195 -3.96 2.73 4.56
CA LEU A 195 -4.65 1.70 3.77
C LEU A 195 -5.39 0.72 4.67
N ALA A 196 -4.78 0.24 5.76
CA ALA A 196 -5.41 -0.66 6.72
C ALA A 196 -6.63 0.00 7.40
N GLU A 197 -6.49 1.25 7.85
CA GLU A 197 -7.60 2.04 8.41
C GLU A 197 -8.76 2.19 7.45
N ALA A 198 -8.47 2.46 6.17
CA ALA A 198 -9.51 2.66 5.16
C ALA A 198 -10.21 1.36 4.73
N THR A 199 -9.59 0.19 4.93
CA THR A 199 -10.08 -1.07 4.34
C THR A 199 -10.42 -2.15 5.35
N LYS A 200 -9.64 -2.35 6.40
CA LYS A 200 -9.73 -3.53 7.27
C LYS A 200 -9.91 -3.22 8.75
N GLN A 201 -9.28 -2.20 9.30
CA GLN A 201 -9.26 -1.94 10.74
C GLN A 201 -10.64 -1.83 11.40
N PRO A 202 -11.69 -1.24 10.77
CA PRO A 202 -13.01 -1.17 11.37
C PRO A 202 -13.73 -2.52 11.54
N LEU A 203 -13.25 -3.60 10.87
CA LEU A 203 -13.97 -4.88 10.83
C LEU A 203 -14.18 -5.48 12.21
N GLY A 204 -13.20 -5.45 13.09
CA GLY A 204 -13.31 -6.00 14.44
C GLY A 204 -14.49 -5.43 15.22
N GLY A 205 -14.67 -4.12 15.17
CA GLY A 205 -15.78 -3.44 15.83
C GLY A 205 -17.13 -3.65 15.15
N LEU A 206 -17.14 -3.88 13.83
CA LEU A 206 -18.37 -4.04 13.06
C LEU A 206 -18.91 -5.47 13.07
N VAL A 207 -18.04 -6.45 12.85
CA VAL A 207 -18.48 -7.83 12.63
C VAL A 207 -17.96 -8.83 13.67
N GLY A 208 -17.06 -8.43 14.56
CA GLY A 208 -16.45 -9.34 15.54
C GLY A 208 -17.47 -10.08 16.42
N ALA A 209 -18.57 -9.42 16.76
CA ALA A 209 -19.65 -10.03 17.55
C ALA A 209 -20.57 -11.00 16.75
N LEU A 210 -20.50 -10.96 15.41
CA LEU A 210 -21.28 -11.84 14.53
C LEU A 210 -20.60 -13.17 14.26
N LEU A 211 -19.26 -13.24 14.48
CA LEU A 211 -18.49 -14.43 14.14
C LEU A 211 -18.69 -15.52 15.19
N ALA A 212 -19.26 -16.65 14.76
CA ALA A 212 -19.63 -17.77 15.64
C ALA A 212 -18.43 -18.61 16.09
N HIS A 213 -17.31 -18.55 15.40
CA HIS A 213 -16.16 -19.43 15.62
C HIS A 213 -14.87 -18.63 15.80
N ASP A 214 -14.21 -18.80 16.93
CA ASP A 214 -12.95 -18.11 17.26
C ASP A 214 -11.75 -18.65 16.46
N ARG A 215 -11.78 -19.94 16.06
CA ARG A 215 -10.66 -20.61 15.38
C ARG A 215 -10.42 -20.12 13.95
N TRP A 216 -11.48 -19.76 13.23
CA TRP A 216 -11.44 -19.34 11.82
C TRP A 216 -11.65 -17.82 11.67
N ARG A 217 -11.38 -17.10 12.74
CA ARG A 217 -11.56 -15.66 12.77
C ARG A 217 -10.54 -14.95 11.87
N GLY A 218 -11.02 -14.22 10.90
CA GLY A 218 -10.18 -13.49 9.95
C GLY A 218 -9.60 -14.35 8.81
N ASP A 219 -10.03 -15.60 8.68
CA ASP A 219 -9.66 -16.47 7.57
C ASP A 219 -10.39 -16.08 6.27
N ASP A 220 -9.85 -16.53 5.13
CA ASP A 220 -10.40 -16.25 3.80
C ASP A 220 -11.66 -17.08 3.51
N GLY A 221 -11.87 -18.15 4.23
CA GLY A 221 -13.07 -18.96 4.21
C GLY A 221 -13.32 -19.65 5.55
N VAL A 222 -14.50 -20.24 5.70
CA VAL A 222 -14.90 -20.94 6.93
C VAL A 222 -15.36 -22.36 6.64
N PRO A 223 -14.95 -23.36 7.45
CA PRO A 223 -15.50 -24.71 7.35
C PRO A 223 -17.00 -24.73 7.68
N VAL A 224 -17.78 -25.41 6.84
CA VAL A 224 -19.21 -25.61 7.07
C VAL A 224 -19.38 -26.74 8.07
N PRO A 225 -20.04 -26.49 9.24
CA PRO A 225 -20.15 -27.50 10.29
C PRO A 225 -20.77 -28.81 9.80
N GLY A 226 -20.17 -29.95 10.21
CA GLY A 226 -20.64 -31.28 9.87
C GLY A 226 -20.28 -31.76 8.45
N SER A 227 -19.43 -31.03 7.75
CA SER A 227 -18.97 -31.36 6.38
C SER A 227 -17.49 -31.12 6.21
N ASP A 228 -16.93 -31.47 5.04
CA ASP A 228 -15.60 -31.10 4.57
C ASP A 228 -15.63 -29.87 3.62
N LEU A 229 -16.76 -29.18 3.57
CA LEU A 229 -16.94 -27.98 2.75
C LEU A 229 -16.35 -26.74 3.44
N ILE A 230 -15.76 -25.89 2.62
CA ILE A 230 -15.32 -24.54 2.95
C ILE A 230 -16.22 -23.57 2.20
N ALA A 231 -16.71 -22.55 2.87
CA ALA A 231 -17.45 -21.44 2.25
C ALA A 231 -16.62 -20.15 2.34
N ALA A 232 -16.49 -19.45 1.23
CA ALA A 232 -15.89 -18.13 1.13
C ALA A 232 -16.85 -17.18 0.43
N THR A 233 -16.88 -15.90 0.79
CA THR A 233 -17.77 -14.93 0.15
C THR A 233 -17.17 -13.55 0.10
N ASP A 234 -17.24 -12.94 -1.10
CA ASP A 234 -16.77 -11.60 -1.34
C ASP A 234 -17.80 -10.72 -2.05
N ALA A 235 -17.70 -9.43 -1.79
CA ALA A 235 -18.46 -8.40 -2.48
C ALA A 235 -17.54 -7.53 -3.33
N ILE A 236 -17.87 -7.36 -4.60
CA ILE A 236 -17.12 -6.53 -5.53
C ILE A 236 -17.51 -5.06 -5.36
N THR A 237 -16.50 -4.18 -5.37
CA THR A 237 -16.71 -2.74 -5.23
C THR A 237 -17.77 -2.23 -6.20
N PRO A 238 -18.88 -1.60 -5.74
CA PRO A 238 -19.98 -1.17 -6.61
C PRO A 238 -19.54 -0.30 -7.79
N SER A 239 -18.57 0.59 -7.58
CA SER A 239 -18.02 1.44 -8.66
C SER A 239 -17.28 0.64 -9.75
N MET A 240 -16.77 -0.55 -9.44
CA MET A 240 -16.21 -1.48 -10.43
C MET A 240 -17.34 -2.16 -11.20
N VAL A 241 -18.36 -2.67 -10.50
CA VAL A 241 -19.52 -3.33 -11.11
C VAL A 241 -20.22 -2.38 -12.07
N GLU A 242 -20.37 -1.10 -11.70
CA GLU A 242 -20.99 -0.08 -12.53
C GLU A 242 -20.15 0.26 -13.77
N ARG A 243 -18.85 0.46 -13.62
CA ARG A 243 -17.96 1.01 -14.66
C ARG A 243 -17.38 -0.05 -15.60
N ASP A 244 -17.04 -1.22 -15.08
CA ASP A 244 -16.35 -2.30 -15.79
C ASP A 244 -16.98 -3.66 -15.42
N PRO A 245 -18.27 -3.88 -15.82
CA PRO A 245 -19.08 -5.01 -15.35
C PRO A 245 -18.48 -6.39 -15.70
N GLU A 246 -17.84 -6.53 -16.87
CA GLU A 246 -17.20 -7.80 -17.25
C GLU A 246 -16.00 -8.09 -16.34
N TRP A 247 -15.15 -7.07 -16.07
CA TRP A 247 -14.04 -7.21 -15.14
C TRP A 247 -14.52 -7.46 -13.71
N ALA A 248 -15.62 -6.83 -13.31
CA ALA A 248 -16.23 -7.08 -12.01
C ALA A 248 -16.68 -8.54 -11.87
N GLY A 249 -17.32 -9.10 -12.91
CA GLY A 249 -17.69 -10.52 -12.97
C GLY A 249 -16.48 -11.45 -12.87
N TRP A 250 -15.42 -11.16 -13.63
CA TRP A 250 -14.15 -11.90 -13.53
C TRP A 250 -13.57 -11.84 -12.12
N CYS A 251 -13.47 -10.61 -11.55
CA CYS A 251 -12.94 -10.42 -10.20
C CYS A 251 -13.75 -11.14 -9.12
N GLY A 252 -15.09 -11.21 -9.26
CA GLY A 252 -15.91 -11.97 -8.33
C GLY A 252 -15.51 -13.44 -8.26
N MET A 253 -15.29 -14.07 -9.41
CA MET A 253 -14.81 -15.46 -9.46
C MET A 253 -13.36 -15.60 -9.01
N LEU A 254 -12.50 -14.64 -9.38
CA LEU A 254 -11.08 -14.65 -9.04
C LEU A 254 -10.85 -14.58 -7.53
N VAL A 255 -11.43 -13.58 -6.83
CA VAL A 255 -11.20 -13.41 -5.39
C VAL A 255 -11.74 -14.61 -4.61
N THR A 256 -12.93 -15.08 -4.98
CA THR A 256 -13.53 -16.28 -4.36
C THR A 256 -12.69 -17.55 -4.58
N ALA A 257 -12.13 -17.74 -5.79
CA ALA A 257 -11.22 -18.85 -6.07
C ALA A 257 -9.91 -18.74 -5.28
N HIS A 258 -9.41 -17.52 -5.06
CA HIS A 258 -8.20 -17.28 -4.26
C HIS A 258 -8.44 -17.56 -2.77
N ASP A 259 -9.59 -17.17 -2.23
CA ASP A 259 -9.98 -17.49 -0.85
C ASP A 259 -9.99 -19.00 -0.61
N LEU A 260 -10.67 -19.74 -1.52
CA LEU A 260 -10.68 -21.19 -1.44
C LEU A 260 -9.28 -21.80 -1.58
N ALA A 261 -8.47 -21.28 -2.48
CA ALA A 261 -7.10 -21.71 -2.68
C ALA A 261 -6.22 -21.45 -1.44
N ALA A 262 -6.37 -20.28 -0.79
CA ALA A 262 -5.65 -19.94 0.45
C ALA A 262 -6.04 -20.88 1.61
N MET A 263 -7.29 -21.37 1.63
CA MET A 263 -7.74 -22.41 2.57
C MET A 263 -7.28 -23.83 2.18
N GLY A 264 -6.58 -23.99 1.05
CA GLY A 264 -6.16 -25.30 0.52
C GLY A 264 -7.34 -26.15 0.06
N ALA A 265 -8.44 -25.53 -0.36
CA ALA A 265 -9.67 -26.21 -0.77
C ALA A 265 -9.74 -26.41 -2.29
N ASP A 266 -10.22 -27.57 -2.71
CA ASP A 266 -10.57 -27.83 -4.10
C ASP A 266 -11.93 -27.18 -4.42
N PRO A 267 -12.10 -26.49 -5.58
CA PRO A 267 -13.35 -25.84 -5.93
C PRO A 267 -14.49 -26.87 -6.13
N VAL A 268 -15.68 -26.55 -5.60
CA VAL A 268 -16.92 -27.31 -5.76
C VAL A 268 -17.91 -26.55 -6.62
N GLY A 269 -18.07 -25.26 -6.37
CA GLY A 269 -18.94 -24.39 -7.14
C GLY A 269 -19.19 -23.05 -6.46
N ALA A 270 -19.85 -22.14 -7.16
CA ALA A 270 -20.14 -20.81 -6.69
C ALA A 270 -21.63 -20.45 -6.80
N LEU A 271 -22.05 -19.52 -5.97
CA LEU A 271 -23.34 -18.83 -6.03
C LEU A 271 -23.09 -17.35 -6.20
N ASP A 272 -23.90 -16.65 -7.01
CA ASP A 272 -23.80 -15.22 -7.15
C ASP A 272 -25.05 -14.47 -6.68
N ALA A 273 -24.87 -13.23 -6.27
CA ALA A 273 -25.94 -12.29 -6.05
C ALA A 273 -25.60 -11.00 -6.82
N LEU A 274 -26.36 -10.68 -7.87
CA LEU A 274 -26.11 -9.52 -8.71
C LEU A 274 -27.29 -8.54 -8.73
N GLY A 275 -26.98 -7.25 -8.71
CA GLY A 275 -27.86 -6.14 -8.99
C GLY A 275 -27.39 -5.42 -10.25
N ALA A 276 -28.31 -5.06 -11.16
CA ALA A 276 -27.99 -4.33 -12.36
C ALA A 276 -29.10 -3.33 -12.73
N ALA A 277 -28.73 -2.22 -13.39
CA ALA A 277 -29.70 -1.23 -13.86
C ALA A 277 -30.65 -1.82 -14.90
N ASP A 278 -30.16 -2.69 -15.76
CA ASP A 278 -30.92 -3.33 -16.83
C ASP A 278 -30.31 -4.69 -17.24
N ALA A 279 -30.97 -5.37 -18.18
CA ALA A 279 -30.54 -6.67 -18.68
C ALA A 279 -29.21 -6.61 -19.46
N ALA A 280 -28.92 -5.51 -20.14
CA ALA A 280 -27.67 -5.35 -20.89
C ALA A 280 -26.46 -5.26 -19.93
N HIS A 281 -26.60 -4.50 -18.86
CA HIS A 281 -25.59 -4.43 -17.80
C HIS A 281 -25.39 -5.79 -17.11
N ALA A 282 -26.49 -6.47 -16.73
CA ALA A 282 -26.45 -7.81 -16.16
C ALA A 282 -25.73 -8.81 -17.08
N THR A 283 -26.00 -8.78 -18.39
CA THR A 283 -25.36 -9.64 -19.39
C THR A 283 -23.83 -9.49 -19.37
N ARG A 284 -23.32 -8.27 -19.21
CA ARG A 284 -21.88 -8.02 -19.14
C ARG A 284 -21.26 -8.55 -17.86
N ILE A 285 -21.93 -8.39 -16.70
CA ILE A 285 -21.47 -8.98 -15.43
C ILE A 285 -21.41 -10.51 -15.57
N ILE A 286 -22.48 -11.12 -16.11
CA ILE A 286 -22.57 -12.57 -16.31
C ILE A 286 -21.50 -13.08 -17.28
N ALA A 287 -21.15 -12.33 -18.32
CA ALA A 287 -20.06 -12.69 -19.22
C ALA A 287 -18.73 -12.83 -18.46
N GLY A 288 -18.42 -11.89 -17.57
CA GLY A 288 -17.24 -11.97 -16.69
C GLY A 288 -17.28 -13.14 -15.70
N LEU A 289 -18.45 -13.36 -15.05
CA LEU A 289 -18.67 -14.50 -14.17
C LEU A 289 -18.43 -15.84 -14.90
N ARG A 290 -18.96 -15.98 -16.11
CA ARG A 290 -18.79 -17.18 -16.93
C ARG A 290 -17.33 -17.42 -17.30
N ALA A 291 -16.64 -16.37 -17.78
CA ALA A 291 -15.23 -16.46 -18.13
C ALA A 291 -14.37 -16.87 -16.92
N GLY A 292 -14.61 -16.27 -15.74
CA GLY A 292 -13.95 -16.65 -14.50
C GLY A 292 -14.30 -18.08 -14.04
N SER A 293 -15.57 -18.49 -14.13
CA SER A 293 -16.00 -19.86 -13.82
C SER A 293 -15.24 -20.90 -14.65
N ASP A 294 -15.10 -20.65 -15.94
CA ASP A 294 -14.36 -21.53 -16.83
C ASP A 294 -12.85 -21.55 -16.53
N ALA A 295 -12.27 -20.40 -16.22
CA ALA A 295 -10.83 -20.26 -15.98
C ALA A 295 -10.40 -20.89 -14.64
N PHE A 296 -11.17 -20.66 -13.58
CA PHE A 296 -10.87 -21.13 -12.22
C PHE A 296 -11.47 -22.50 -11.86
N GLU A 297 -12.11 -23.16 -12.81
CA GLU A 297 -12.78 -24.45 -12.60
C GLU A 297 -13.79 -24.41 -11.43
N LEU A 298 -14.45 -23.28 -11.25
CA LEU A 298 -15.42 -23.03 -10.19
C LEU A 298 -16.82 -22.84 -10.81
N PRO A 299 -17.59 -23.93 -11.05
CA PRO A 299 -18.86 -23.87 -11.74
C PRO A 299 -19.91 -23.05 -10.98
N ILE A 300 -20.69 -22.22 -11.65
CA ILE A 300 -21.80 -21.50 -11.05
C ILE A 300 -22.97 -22.44 -10.85
N LEU A 301 -23.32 -22.72 -9.58
CA LEU A 301 -24.40 -23.64 -9.19
C LEU A 301 -25.77 -22.97 -9.20
N GLY A 302 -25.81 -21.65 -9.07
CA GLY A 302 -27.03 -20.86 -9.02
C GLY A 302 -26.73 -19.46 -8.51
N GLY A 303 -27.77 -18.67 -8.29
CA GLY A 303 -27.64 -17.30 -7.83
C GLY A 303 -28.94 -16.56 -7.78
N HIS A 304 -28.85 -15.25 -7.53
CA HIS A 304 -30.00 -14.35 -7.52
C HIS A 304 -29.67 -13.08 -8.29
N SER A 305 -30.54 -12.70 -9.24
CA SER A 305 -30.34 -11.50 -10.06
C SER A 305 -31.52 -10.53 -9.90
N GLN A 306 -31.20 -9.25 -9.70
CA GLN A 306 -32.18 -8.15 -9.64
C GLN A 306 -31.89 -7.14 -10.74
N LEU A 307 -32.94 -6.74 -11.47
CA LEU A 307 -32.88 -5.71 -12.50
C LEU A 307 -33.59 -4.43 -12.01
N GLY A 308 -33.19 -3.29 -12.54
CA GLY A 308 -33.74 -1.98 -12.14
C GLY A 308 -33.21 -1.49 -10.78
N VAL A 309 -32.06 -1.98 -10.33
CA VAL A 309 -31.43 -1.64 -9.06
C VAL A 309 -30.00 -1.14 -9.29
N PRO A 310 -29.37 -0.46 -8.30
CA PRO A 310 -27.96 -0.09 -8.37
C PRO A 310 -27.06 -1.30 -8.60
N ALA A 311 -25.92 -1.06 -9.25
CA ALA A 311 -24.93 -2.09 -9.54
C ALA A 311 -24.38 -2.72 -8.25
N ALA A 312 -24.43 -4.04 -8.15
CA ALA A 312 -23.92 -4.84 -7.03
C ALA A 312 -23.52 -6.24 -7.52
N LEU A 313 -22.51 -6.81 -6.92
CA LEU A 313 -22.09 -8.18 -7.15
C LEU A 313 -21.46 -8.75 -5.89
N SER A 314 -21.92 -9.92 -5.50
CA SER A 314 -21.27 -10.77 -4.50
C SER A 314 -21.20 -12.20 -5.04
N VAL A 315 -20.09 -12.89 -4.74
CA VAL A 315 -19.91 -14.30 -5.10
C VAL A 315 -19.58 -15.09 -3.84
N THR A 316 -20.25 -16.22 -3.66
CA THR A 316 -19.98 -17.17 -2.59
C THR A 316 -19.46 -18.46 -3.21
N GLY A 317 -18.24 -18.84 -2.90
CA GLY A 317 -17.62 -20.09 -3.33
C GLY A 317 -17.76 -21.19 -2.29
N LEU A 318 -17.91 -22.39 -2.78
CA LEU A 318 -17.82 -23.62 -2.00
C LEU A 318 -16.63 -24.42 -2.49
N GLY A 319 -15.77 -24.81 -1.57
CA GLY A 319 -14.63 -25.69 -1.83
C GLY A 319 -14.64 -26.88 -0.88
N ARG A 320 -13.77 -27.85 -1.11
CA ARG A 320 -13.63 -29.05 -0.28
C ARG A 320 -12.22 -29.18 0.24
N ALA A 321 -12.05 -29.25 1.57
CA ALA A 321 -10.78 -29.50 2.22
C ALA A 321 -10.98 -30.36 3.47
N ALA A 322 -10.39 -31.55 3.49
CA ALA A 322 -10.40 -32.40 4.68
C ALA A 322 -9.60 -31.79 5.85
N GLN A 323 -8.59 -31.01 5.52
CA GLN A 323 -7.73 -30.27 6.46
C GLN A 323 -7.48 -28.86 5.92
N PRO A 324 -8.39 -27.92 6.17
CA PRO A 324 -8.22 -26.56 5.70
C PRO A 324 -7.04 -25.86 6.40
N VAL A 325 -6.34 -25.02 5.65
CA VAL A 325 -5.21 -24.22 6.13
C VAL A 325 -5.75 -22.92 6.74
N PRO A 326 -5.50 -22.64 8.03
CA PRO A 326 -5.95 -21.41 8.67
C PRO A 326 -5.01 -20.23 8.33
N SER A 327 -5.47 -19.00 8.50
CA SER A 327 -4.59 -17.83 8.55
C SER A 327 -3.91 -17.64 9.91
N GLY A 328 -4.45 -18.20 10.97
CA GLY A 328 -4.01 -18.08 12.37
C GLY A 328 -3.09 -19.21 12.87
N GLY A 329 -2.45 -19.98 11.99
CA GLY A 329 -1.60 -21.14 12.39
C GLY A 329 -0.10 -20.84 12.54
N GLY A 330 0.34 -19.64 12.20
CA GLY A 330 1.75 -19.25 12.19
C GLY A 330 2.34 -19.11 13.59
N ARG A 331 3.65 -19.19 13.69
CA ARG A 331 4.41 -19.11 14.95
C ARG A 331 5.58 -18.15 14.80
N PRO A 332 6.03 -17.48 15.89
CA PRO A 332 7.27 -16.72 15.84
C PRO A 332 8.44 -17.57 15.34
N GLY A 333 9.19 -17.06 14.38
CA GLY A 333 10.29 -17.77 13.70
C GLY A 333 9.90 -18.48 12.43
N ASP A 334 8.62 -18.61 12.08
CA ASP A 334 8.19 -19.12 10.79
C ASP A 334 8.56 -18.13 9.67
N ASP A 335 9.03 -18.66 8.55
CA ASP A 335 9.30 -17.86 7.35
C ASP A 335 7.99 -17.42 6.70
N LEU A 336 7.95 -16.16 6.27
CA LEU A 336 6.90 -15.61 5.41
C LEU A 336 7.33 -15.75 3.94
N THR A 337 6.50 -16.42 3.16
CA THR A 337 6.73 -16.67 1.74
C THR A 337 5.60 -16.06 0.91
N LEU A 338 5.96 -15.15 0.00
CA LEU A 338 5.03 -14.60 -0.99
C LEU A 338 5.13 -15.41 -2.27
N THR A 339 4.00 -15.90 -2.75
CA THR A 339 3.83 -16.51 -4.08
C THR A 339 2.91 -15.62 -4.89
N ALA A 340 3.41 -15.01 -5.97
CA ALA A 340 2.66 -14.06 -6.77
C ALA A 340 2.93 -14.21 -8.26
N ASP A 341 1.90 -14.01 -9.07
CA ASP A 341 2.07 -13.91 -10.52
C ASP A 341 2.51 -12.50 -10.90
N LEU A 342 3.76 -12.39 -11.30
CA LEU A 342 4.40 -11.12 -11.67
C LEU A 342 4.18 -10.73 -13.14
N ALA A 343 3.60 -11.62 -13.94
CA ALA A 343 3.26 -11.30 -15.32
C ALA A 343 1.96 -10.48 -15.40
N GLY A 344 1.66 -9.92 -16.58
CA GLY A 344 0.48 -9.07 -16.74
C GLY A 344 0.77 -7.59 -16.70
N GLY A 345 -0.15 -6.82 -16.16
CA GLY A 345 -0.02 -5.36 -16.14
C GLY A 345 -1.11 -4.66 -15.34
N TRP A 346 -0.96 -3.34 -15.19
CA TRP A 346 -1.98 -2.51 -14.57
C TRP A 346 -3.25 -2.44 -15.41
N ARG A 347 -4.37 -2.77 -14.80
CA ARG A 347 -5.68 -2.62 -15.44
C ARG A 347 -5.94 -1.14 -15.77
N PRO A 348 -6.25 -0.78 -17.03
CA PRO A 348 -6.55 0.60 -17.40
C PRO A 348 -7.70 1.19 -16.58
N GLY A 349 -7.55 2.46 -16.15
CA GLY A 349 -8.58 3.16 -15.37
C GLY A 349 -8.55 2.92 -13.85
N TYR A 350 -7.67 2.06 -13.34
CA TYR A 350 -7.55 1.75 -11.90
C TYR A 350 -6.32 2.39 -11.22
N ARG A 351 -5.53 3.17 -11.93
CA ARG A 351 -4.42 4.00 -11.41
C ARG A 351 -3.45 3.23 -10.50
N GLY A 352 -2.94 2.07 -10.96
CA GLY A 352 -2.00 1.26 -10.18
C GLY A 352 -2.60 0.53 -8.98
N ARG A 353 -3.91 0.29 -8.95
CA ARG A 353 -4.58 -0.42 -7.85
C ARG A 353 -5.04 -1.83 -8.20
N GLN A 354 -5.04 -2.17 -9.48
CA GLN A 354 -5.47 -3.47 -9.99
C GLN A 354 -4.37 -4.02 -10.90
N TRP A 355 -3.75 -5.11 -10.49
CA TRP A 355 -2.80 -5.86 -11.30
C TRP A 355 -3.51 -7.05 -11.92
N ASP A 356 -3.70 -7.02 -13.24
CA ASP A 356 -4.31 -8.12 -13.97
C ASP A 356 -3.21 -9.09 -14.44
N SER A 357 -3.09 -10.22 -13.76
CA SER A 357 -2.17 -11.32 -14.13
C SER A 357 -2.90 -12.58 -14.58
N THR A 358 -4.23 -12.64 -14.44
CA THR A 358 -4.98 -13.91 -14.60
C THR A 358 -5.89 -13.96 -15.80
N SER A 359 -6.44 -12.82 -16.29
CA SER A 359 -7.49 -12.83 -17.31
C SER A 359 -7.04 -13.33 -18.69
N TRP A 360 -5.74 -13.42 -18.93
CA TRP A 360 -5.15 -13.90 -20.18
C TRP A 360 -4.49 -15.28 -20.04
N ARG A 361 -4.50 -15.87 -18.84
CA ARG A 361 -3.93 -17.19 -18.60
C ARG A 361 -4.93 -18.30 -18.95
N THR A 362 -4.36 -19.42 -19.35
CA THR A 362 -5.14 -20.65 -19.56
C THR A 362 -5.44 -21.31 -18.20
N ARG A 363 -6.48 -22.16 -18.19
CA ARG A 363 -6.83 -22.98 -17.02
C ARG A 363 -5.65 -23.80 -16.50
N ASP A 364 -4.88 -24.42 -17.40
CA ASP A 364 -3.74 -25.25 -17.04
C ASP A 364 -2.59 -24.46 -16.39
N GLU A 365 -2.45 -23.16 -16.71
CA GLU A 365 -1.50 -22.25 -16.05
C GLU A 365 -2.02 -21.78 -14.69
N LEU A 366 -3.32 -21.56 -14.53
CA LEU A 366 -3.94 -21.13 -13.25
C LEU A 366 -4.00 -22.26 -12.22
N ARG A 367 -4.27 -23.50 -12.65
CA ARG A 367 -4.44 -24.64 -11.74
C ARG A 367 -3.27 -24.83 -10.76
N PRO A 368 -1.97 -24.84 -11.16
CA PRO A 368 -0.86 -24.96 -10.22
C PRO A 368 -0.78 -23.80 -9.22
N MET A 369 -1.25 -22.60 -9.59
CA MET A 369 -1.31 -21.47 -8.67
C MET A 369 -2.36 -21.70 -7.59
N LEU A 370 -3.56 -22.08 -7.97
CA LEU A 370 -4.69 -22.31 -7.07
C LEU A 370 -4.51 -23.53 -6.16
N THR A 371 -3.73 -24.53 -6.56
CA THR A 371 -3.48 -25.72 -5.74
C THR A 371 -2.22 -25.63 -4.88
N SER A 372 -1.44 -24.57 -5.00
CA SER A 372 -0.13 -24.44 -4.37
C SER A 372 -0.16 -24.55 -2.84
N VAL A 373 -1.16 -23.98 -2.18
CA VAL A 373 -1.36 -24.05 -0.72
C VAL A 373 -1.80 -25.45 -0.30
N ARG A 374 -2.74 -26.04 -1.02
CA ARG A 374 -3.19 -27.43 -0.78
C ARG A 374 -2.02 -28.41 -0.84
N ASP A 375 -1.14 -28.24 -1.82
CA ASP A 375 -0.05 -29.18 -2.10
C ASP A 375 1.10 -29.07 -1.09
N CYS A 376 1.41 -27.86 -0.57
CA CYS A 376 2.47 -27.66 0.43
C CYS A 376 1.98 -27.68 1.89
N ARG A 377 0.70 -27.41 2.14
CA ARG A 377 0.06 -27.39 3.48
C ARG A 377 0.84 -26.61 4.52
N PRO A 378 1.03 -25.30 4.35
CA PRO A 378 1.73 -24.49 5.32
C PRO A 378 0.95 -24.40 6.64
N ARG A 379 1.58 -23.94 7.70
CA ARG A 379 0.93 -23.68 8.99
C ARG A 379 -0.14 -22.62 8.91
N ALA A 380 0.11 -21.57 8.10
CA ALA A 380 -0.83 -20.50 7.83
C ALA A 380 -0.74 -20.04 6.38
N ALA A 381 -1.87 -19.63 5.82
CA ALA A 381 -1.94 -19.03 4.51
C ALA A 381 -3.01 -17.95 4.46
N LYS A 382 -2.83 -16.98 3.58
CA LYS A 382 -3.80 -15.92 3.29
C LYS A 382 -3.62 -15.38 1.89
N ASP A 383 -4.72 -15.19 1.16
CA ASP A 383 -4.69 -14.49 -0.12
C ASP A 383 -4.29 -13.01 0.05
N VAL A 384 -3.67 -12.41 -0.95
CA VAL A 384 -3.35 -10.98 -0.90
C VAL A 384 -4.57 -10.17 -1.32
N SER A 385 -5.20 -9.53 -0.34
CA SER A 385 -6.44 -8.79 -0.49
C SER A 385 -6.27 -7.26 -0.52
N MET A 386 -7.36 -6.51 -0.36
CA MET A 386 -7.42 -5.04 -0.48
C MET A 386 -6.43 -4.25 0.39
N ALA A 387 -5.90 -4.83 1.47
CA ALA A 387 -4.86 -4.21 2.28
C ALA A 387 -3.45 -4.33 1.67
N GLY A 388 -3.32 -5.00 0.50
CA GLY A 388 -2.06 -5.26 -0.18
C GLY A 388 -1.16 -6.26 0.56
N ILE A 389 0.05 -6.46 0.05
CA ILE A 389 0.99 -7.46 0.58
C ILE A 389 1.32 -7.20 2.06
N VAL A 390 1.63 -5.95 2.41
CA VAL A 390 2.01 -5.58 3.78
C VAL A 390 0.84 -5.71 4.76
N GLY A 391 -0.36 -5.29 4.35
CA GLY A 391 -1.56 -5.46 5.15
C GLY A 391 -1.94 -6.93 5.33
N THR A 392 -1.79 -7.75 4.28
CA THR A 392 -2.01 -9.20 4.37
C THR A 392 -1.03 -9.88 5.32
N ALA A 393 0.26 -9.50 5.29
CA ALA A 393 1.23 -9.98 6.29
C ALA A 393 0.81 -9.61 7.72
N GLY A 394 0.28 -8.41 7.90
CA GLY A 394 -0.25 -7.95 9.19
C GLY A 394 -1.51 -8.74 9.61
N MET A 395 -2.44 -9.04 8.70
CA MET A 395 -3.63 -9.84 8.99
C MET A 395 -3.27 -11.29 9.38
N LEU A 396 -2.35 -11.93 8.66
CA LEU A 396 -1.85 -13.26 8.98
C LEU A 396 -1.15 -13.29 10.34
N ALA A 397 -0.32 -12.27 10.61
CA ALA A 397 0.35 -12.11 11.90
C ALA A 397 -0.66 -11.86 13.04
N GLU A 398 -1.68 -11.01 12.84
CA GLU A 398 -2.74 -10.76 13.81
C GLU A 398 -3.49 -12.06 14.17
N ALA A 399 -3.94 -12.81 13.14
CA ALA A 399 -4.63 -14.08 13.32
C ALA A 399 -3.76 -15.13 14.03
N SER A 400 -2.43 -15.08 13.82
CA SER A 400 -1.44 -15.95 14.48
C SER A 400 -1.00 -15.46 15.87
N GLY A 401 -1.48 -14.29 16.33
CA GLY A 401 -1.04 -13.68 17.59
C GLY A 401 0.42 -13.18 17.58
N CYS A 402 0.98 -12.96 16.40
CA CYS A 402 2.36 -12.60 16.11
C CYS A 402 2.49 -11.16 15.59
N GLY A 403 3.72 -10.74 15.27
CA GLY A 403 4.04 -9.69 14.33
C GLY A 403 4.77 -10.24 13.12
N ALA A 404 5.15 -9.37 12.20
CA ALA A 404 5.85 -9.75 10.98
C ALA A 404 7.00 -8.80 10.66
N ASP A 405 8.14 -9.36 10.25
CA ASP A 405 9.26 -8.66 9.66
C ASP A 405 9.33 -9.02 8.17
N LEU A 406 9.35 -8.00 7.31
CA LEU A 406 9.49 -8.18 5.87
C LEU A 406 10.81 -7.60 5.38
N ASP A 407 11.57 -8.38 4.61
CA ASP A 407 12.76 -7.91 3.89
C ASP A 407 12.32 -7.28 2.56
N VAL A 408 12.43 -5.96 2.47
CA VAL A 408 11.96 -5.19 1.29
C VAL A 408 12.64 -5.65 0.01
N ALA A 409 13.91 -6.00 0.08
CA ALA A 409 14.69 -6.43 -1.08
C ALA A 409 14.32 -7.85 -1.57
N ALA A 410 13.78 -8.67 -0.68
CA ALA A 410 13.39 -10.05 -0.98
C ALA A 410 11.95 -10.18 -1.53
N ILE A 411 11.13 -9.11 -1.46
CA ILE A 411 9.76 -9.15 -2.00
C ILE A 411 9.80 -9.14 -3.53
N PRO A 412 9.30 -10.20 -4.20
CA PRO A 412 9.25 -10.24 -5.65
C PRO A 412 8.25 -9.21 -6.19
N ARG A 413 8.59 -8.58 -7.32
CA ARG A 413 7.75 -7.57 -7.97
C ARG A 413 7.84 -7.62 -9.49
N PRO A 414 6.79 -7.19 -10.20
CA PRO A 414 6.86 -6.95 -11.64
C PRO A 414 7.86 -5.83 -11.97
N ARG A 415 8.54 -5.93 -13.11
CA ARG A 415 9.53 -4.92 -13.53
C ARG A 415 8.93 -3.54 -13.75
N ASP A 416 7.70 -3.51 -14.28
CA ASP A 416 7.01 -2.28 -14.69
C ASP A 416 6.06 -1.74 -13.61
N ALA A 417 6.09 -2.32 -12.39
CA ALA A 417 5.30 -1.86 -11.25
C ALA A 417 6.15 -1.01 -10.31
N GLY A 418 5.67 0.18 -9.96
CA GLY A 418 6.21 0.95 -8.85
C GLY A 418 6.09 0.14 -7.56
N PHE A 419 7.17 0.08 -6.76
CA PHE A 419 7.20 -0.84 -5.62
C PHE A 419 6.13 -0.51 -4.56
N ALA A 420 5.89 0.76 -4.29
CA ALA A 420 4.84 1.18 -3.37
C ALA A 420 3.43 0.80 -3.86
N ASP A 421 3.18 0.96 -5.16
CA ASP A 421 1.90 0.57 -5.75
C ASP A 421 1.72 -0.95 -5.71
N TRP A 422 2.79 -1.71 -5.97
CA TRP A 422 2.79 -3.17 -5.86
C TRP A 422 2.50 -3.66 -4.44
N LEU A 423 3.10 -3.04 -3.42
CA LEU A 423 2.87 -3.42 -2.02
C LEU A 423 1.48 -3.07 -1.49
N THR A 424 0.79 -2.13 -2.14
CA THR A 424 -0.53 -1.64 -1.74
C THR A 424 -1.64 -2.00 -2.71
N CYS A 425 -1.33 -2.63 -3.85
CA CYS A 425 -2.33 -3.06 -4.81
C CYS A 425 -2.97 -4.39 -4.40
N PHE A 426 -3.99 -4.73 -5.16
CA PHE A 426 -4.66 -6.01 -5.12
C PHE A 426 -4.20 -6.83 -6.33
N PRO A 427 -3.21 -7.74 -6.17
CA PRO A 427 -2.67 -8.54 -7.26
C PRO A 427 -3.70 -9.51 -7.83
N GLY A 428 -3.56 -9.83 -9.11
CA GLY A 428 -4.41 -10.81 -9.79
C GLY A 428 -4.31 -12.21 -9.19
N PHE A 429 -3.09 -12.70 -8.91
CA PHE A 429 -2.84 -13.88 -8.09
C PHE A 429 -1.69 -13.60 -7.14
N ALA A 430 -1.95 -13.68 -5.85
CA ALA A 430 -0.91 -13.74 -4.82
C ALA A 430 -1.45 -14.37 -3.54
N VAL A 431 -0.59 -15.16 -2.89
CA VAL A 431 -0.84 -15.77 -1.59
C VAL A 431 0.39 -15.60 -0.70
N LEU A 432 0.17 -15.28 0.56
CA LEU A 432 1.19 -15.24 1.61
C LEU A 432 1.04 -16.48 2.48
N THR A 433 2.15 -17.20 2.72
CA THR A 433 2.18 -18.39 3.59
C THR A 433 3.18 -18.19 4.71
N ALA A 434 2.91 -18.81 5.88
CA ALA A 434 3.85 -18.89 6.98
C ALA A 434 4.10 -20.36 7.35
N ASP A 435 5.37 -20.75 7.43
CA ASP A 435 5.75 -22.11 7.82
C ASP A 435 7.17 -22.16 8.40
N ALA A 436 7.53 -23.31 8.98
CA ALA A 436 8.87 -23.54 9.50
C ALA A 436 9.94 -23.28 8.44
N PRO A 437 11.13 -22.73 8.80
CA PRO A 437 12.19 -22.42 7.84
C PRO A 437 12.66 -23.60 6.97
N SER A 438 12.48 -24.84 7.47
CA SER A 438 12.81 -26.06 6.75
C SER A 438 11.68 -26.59 5.84
N ALA A 439 10.50 -25.99 5.91
CA ALA A 439 9.37 -26.44 5.10
C ALA A 439 9.56 -26.10 3.61
N PRO A 440 9.01 -26.94 2.71
CA PRO A 440 9.07 -26.66 1.28
C PRO A 440 8.22 -25.42 0.95
N ALA A 441 8.78 -24.53 0.13
CA ALA A 441 8.01 -23.40 -0.38
C ALA A 441 6.94 -23.85 -1.39
N PRO A 442 5.80 -23.14 -1.50
CA PRO A 442 4.77 -23.42 -2.50
C PRO A 442 5.32 -23.48 -3.93
N ARG A 443 4.81 -24.41 -4.72
CA ARG A 443 5.09 -24.52 -6.16
C ARG A 443 3.84 -24.13 -6.92
N ALA A 444 3.90 -23.01 -7.63
CA ALA A 444 2.74 -22.39 -8.24
C ALA A 444 2.89 -22.14 -9.76
N GLY A 445 3.54 -23.05 -10.46
CA GLY A 445 3.67 -22.99 -11.92
C GLY A 445 4.43 -21.76 -12.38
N ALA A 446 3.73 -20.84 -13.08
CA ALA A 446 4.32 -19.62 -13.62
C ALA A 446 4.45 -18.48 -12.57
N ALA A 447 3.83 -18.60 -11.41
CA ALA A 447 4.00 -17.63 -10.33
C ALA A 447 5.38 -17.75 -9.67
N VAL A 448 5.88 -16.61 -9.20
CA VAL A 448 7.18 -16.52 -8.50
C VAL A 448 6.94 -16.70 -7.00
N THR A 449 7.73 -17.57 -6.40
CA THR A 449 7.70 -17.83 -4.95
C THR A 449 9.00 -17.33 -4.33
N ALA A 450 8.91 -16.49 -3.29
CA ALA A 450 10.07 -15.99 -2.57
C ALA A 450 9.81 -15.90 -1.06
N ARG A 451 10.78 -16.33 -0.26
CA ARG A 451 10.81 -16.04 1.17
C ARG A 451 11.16 -14.56 1.34
N CYS A 452 10.27 -13.80 1.91
CA CYS A 452 10.40 -12.34 1.99
C CYS A 452 10.30 -11.79 3.42
N GLY A 453 10.27 -12.67 4.43
CA GLY A 453 10.20 -12.24 5.82
C GLY A 453 10.04 -13.38 6.81
N ARG A 454 9.63 -13.04 8.01
CA ARG A 454 9.33 -14.01 9.09
C ARG A 454 8.30 -13.49 10.06
N LEU A 455 7.62 -14.37 10.75
CA LEU A 455 6.80 -14.03 11.91
C LEU A 455 7.66 -13.79 13.16
N THR A 456 7.26 -12.83 13.99
CA THR A 456 8.00 -12.42 15.19
C THR A 456 7.12 -12.46 16.44
N GLY A 457 7.75 -12.43 17.63
CA GLY A 457 7.04 -12.33 18.89
C GLY A 457 6.48 -10.94 19.18
N ASP A 458 7.01 -9.90 18.53
CA ASP A 458 6.52 -8.53 18.64
C ASP A 458 5.27 -8.36 17.77
N ARG A 459 4.45 -7.34 18.07
CA ARG A 459 3.25 -7.04 17.29
C ARG A 459 3.54 -6.01 16.19
N GLY A 460 2.66 -5.97 15.16
CA GLY A 460 2.79 -5.05 14.03
C GLY A 460 3.60 -5.63 12.88
N VAL A 461 3.88 -4.79 11.88
CA VAL A 461 4.68 -5.16 10.70
C VAL A 461 5.84 -4.19 10.55
N ARG A 462 7.05 -4.73 10.40
CA ARG A 462 8.28 -3.96 10.19
C ARG A 462 8.87 -4.28 8.83
N LEU A 463 9.51 -3.29 8.22
CA LEU A 463 10.24 -3.41 6.96
C LEU A 463 11.74 -3.30 7.23
N HIS A 464 12.48 -4.32 6.85
CA HIS A 464 13.95 -4.38 6.92
C HIS A 464 14.54 -3.90 5.60
N TRP A 465 15.43 -2.92 5.68
CA TRP A 465 16.04 -2.29 4.52
C TRP A 465 17.47 -2.82 4.27
N PRO A 466 17.98 -2.73 3.02
CA PRO A 466 19.31 -3.26 2.69
C PRO A 466 20.48 -2.65 3.48
N ASP A 467 20.31 -1.45 4.04
CA ASP A 467 21.31 -0.78 4.88
C ASP A 467 21.26 -1.22 6.36
N GLY A 468 20.40 -2.18 6.70
CA GLY A 468 20.19 -2.68 8.05
C GLY A 468 19.22 -1.86 8.91
N ASP A 469 18.73 -0.72 8.42
CA ASP A 469 17.68 0.04 9.10
C ASP A 469 16.34 -0.70 9.05
N VAL A 470 15.48 -0.38 10.02
CA VAL A 470 14.13 -0.92 10.13
C VAL A 470 13.12 0.22 10.20
N THR A 471 12.00 0.10 9.48
CA THR A 471 10.87 1.03 9.58
C THR A 471 9.61 0.28 9.98
N THR A 472 8.72 0.95 10.72
CA THR A 472 7.40 0.41 11.05
C THR A 472 6.45 0.69 9.90
N ALA A 473 5.82 -0.37 9.39
CA ALA A 473 4.78 -0.29 8.35
C ALA A 473 3.38 -0.27 8.97
N LEU A 474 3.17 -1.10 10.01
CA LEU A 474 1.94 -1.15 10.80
C LEU A 474 2.34 -1.20 12.27
N SER A 475 2.01 -0.17 13.03
CA SER A 475 2.44 -0.02 14.42
C SER A 475 1.63 -0.89 15.38
N THR A 476 0.40 -1.26 15.01
CA THR A 476 -0.48 -2.08 15.83
C THR A 476 -0.55 -3.50 15.30
N GLY A 477 -0.72 -4.48 16.21
CA GLY A 477 -1.04 -5.85 15.82
C GLY A 477 -2.52 -6.04 15.44
N ALA A 478 -3.29 -4.97 15.34
CA ALA A 478 -4.72 -5.00 15.04
C ALA A 478 -4.99 -4.42 13.66
N VAL A 479 -4.71 -5.18 12.61
CA VAL A 479 -4.96 -4.76 11.22
C VAL A 479 -6.44 -4.87 10.88
N THR A 480 -7.11 -5.94 11.34
CA THR A 480 -8.56 -6.12 11.20
C THR A 480 -9.31 -5.77 12.48
N GLY A 481 -8.63 -5.74 13.62
CA GLY A 481 -9.24 -5.63 14.94
C GLY A 481 -10.02 -6.88 15.38
N LEU A 482 -9.94 -7.98 14.63
CA LEU A 482 -10.57 -9.26 14.99
C LEU A 482 -9.75 -10.00 16.05
N GLY A 483 -8.44 -9.75 16.11
CA GLY A 483 -7.52 -10.40 17.05
C GLY A 483 -7.10 -11.81 16.62
N PRO A 484 -6.33 -12.52 17.47
CA PRO A 484 -5.83 -13.84 17.14
C PRO A 484 -6.95 -14.88 17.07
N ALA A 485 -6.79 -15.82 16.16
CA ALA A 485 -7.61 -17.05 16.13
C ALA A 485 -7.29 -17.88 17.39
N LEU A 486 -8.32 -18.26 18.13
CA LEU A 486 -8.14 -19.00 19.39
C LEU A 486 -8.13 -20.52 19.09
N ASP A 487 -7.09 -21.22 19.50
CA ASP A 487 -7.07 -22.68 19.50
C ASP A 487 -8.05 -23.19 20.58
N GLU A 488 -8.88 -24.17 20.25
CA GLU A 488 -9.83 -24.80 21.18
C GLU A 488 -9.16 -25.42 22.42
N ARG A 489 -7.83 -25.59 22.40
CA ARG A 489 -7.04 -26.14 23.51
C ARG A 489 -6.69 -25.10 24.60
N THR A 490 -7.08 -23.84 24.42
CA THR A 490 -6.76 -22.72 25.35
C THR A 490 -7.96 -22.34 26.23
N ARG A 491 -9.03 -23.09 26.21
CA ARG A 491 -10.17 -22.93 27.12
C ARG A 491 -10.22 -23.99 28.22
#